data_e76a9f623186be31346593dd20535fd3
#
_entry.id   e76a9f623186be31346593dd20535fd3
#
_cell.length_a   1.000
_cell.length_b   1.000
_cell.length_c   1.000
_cell.angle_alpha   90.00
_cell.angle_beta   90.00
_cell.angle_gamma   90.00
#
_symmetry.space_group_name_H-M   'P 1'
#
loop_
_entity.id
_entity.type
_entity.pdbx_description
1 polymer ?
#
loop_
_entity_poly.entity_id
_entity_poly.type
_entity_poly.pdbx_seq_one_letter_code
_entity_poly.pdbx_strand_id
1 'polypeptide(L)'
;MEVYLQVRRAHFDEGRSKRSIARDFGLARGTVDKMCAFAVPPGYRREQDVRRPKLDGFTDTIDAWLLKDLEVLKKQRHTAKRIYNRLCEEVGFTGGYTTVKDYVRSQRQKALEMFIPLAHPPGHSQADFGEAVVVLGGVQQKVHFFAFDLPQSDACYIRAYHAATSEAWMDGHVHAFGFFGAVPLSVVYDNDSCLVAKIEADGRRRRTQMFTEMLSHYLFDDRYGRPGKGNDKGNVEGLVGWSRRNMMVPLPEFADIESFNAWLEEQCRKR
;
A
#
# COMPACT_ATOMS: atom_id res chain seq x y z
N MET A 1 23.90 8.64 14.84
CA MET A 1 22.89 9.31 15.68
C MET A 1 23.48 9.76 17.01
N GLU A 2 24.31 8.96 17.68
CA GLU A 2 24.91 9.29 18.98
C GLU A 2 25.64 10.63 19.00
N VAL A 3 26.56 10.86 18.06
CA VAL A 3 27.29 12.13 17.93
C VAL A 3 26.35 13.32 17.73
N TYR A 4 25.23 13.14 17.01
CA TYR A 4 24.20 14.18 16.83
C TYR A 4 23.56 14.59 18.18
N LEU A 5 23.23 13.61 18.98
CA LEU A 5 22.65 13.80 20.32
C LEU A 5 23.63 14.54 21.24
N GLN A 6 24.89 14.10 21.28
CA GLN A 6 25.93 14.70 22.11
C GLN A 6 26.21 16.15 21.74
N VAL A 7 26.34 16.46 20.42
CA VAL A 7 26.52 17.83 19.94
C VAL A 7 25.34 18.73 20.30
N ARG A 8 24.13 18.23 20.15
CA ARG A 8 22.91 19.00 20.51
C ARG A 8 22.80 19.24 22.01
N ARG A 9 23.10 18.24 22.85
CA ARG A 9 23.15 18.42 24.32
C ARG A 9 24.20 19.42 24.73
N ALA A 10 25.42 19.32 24.21
CA ALA A 10 26.46 20.29 24.49
C ALA A 10 26.08 21.74 24.11
N HIS A 11 25.25 21.92 23.08
CA HIS A 11 24.82 23.25 22.67
C HIS A 11 23.59 23.75 23.46
N PHE A 12 22.54 22.94 23.52
CA PHE A 12 21.23 23.38 24.04
C PHE A 12 21.10 23.20 25.56
N ASP A 13 21.72 22.15 26.13
CA ASP A 13 21.61 21.88 27.58
C ASP A 13 22.81 22.48 28.34
N GLU A 14 24.04 22.37 27.78
CA GLU A 14 25.27 22.85 28.45
C GLU A 14 25.64 24.30 28.04
N GLY A 15 24.93 24.93 27.10
CA GLY A 15 25.16 26.30 26.67
C GLY A 15 26.49 26.55 25.94
N ARG A 16 27.17 25.51 25.47
CA ARG A 16 28.47 25.62 24.84
C ARG A 16 28.40 26.25 23.46
N SER A 17 29.42 27.04 23.12
CA SER A 17 29.51 27.64 21.79
C SER A 17 29.77 26.59 20.71
N LYS A 18 29.14 26.75 19.54
CA LYS A 18 29.35 25.88 18.38
C LYS A 18 30.82 25.75 17.96
N ARG A 19 31.62 26.80 18.20
CA ARG A 19 33.06 26.81 17.93
C ARG A 19 33.83 25.91 18.91
N SER A 20 33.47 25.92 20.19
CA SER A 20 34.05 25.01 21.20
C SER A 20 33.68 23.57 20.86
N ILE A 21 32.41 23.31 20.60
CA ILE A 21 31.89 21.98 20.24
C ILE A 21 32.62 21.42 19.00
N ALA A 22 32.76 22.24 17.95
CA ALA A 22 33.47 21.84 16.74
C ALA A 22 34.89 21.38 17.02
N ARG A 23 35.61 22.10 17.88
CA ARG A 23 36.98 21.76 18.28
C ARG A 23 37.03 20.49 19.12
N ASP A 24 36.17 20.38 20.12
CA ASP A 24 36.19 19.29 21.10
C ASP A 24 35.70 17.95 20.52
N PHE A 25 34.79 18.00 19.56
CA PHE A 25 34.31 16.84 18.83
C PHE A 25 35.08 16.54 17.52
N GLY A 26 36.09 17.37 17.19
CA GLY A 26 36.82 17.19 15.91
C GLY A 26 36.00 17.37 14.65
N LEU A 27 34.94 18.18 14.71
CA LEU A 27 33.98 18.38 13.64
C LEU A 27 34.18 19.74 12.93
N ALA A 28 33.87 19.80 11.63
CA ALA A 28 33.80 21.07 10.94
C ALA A 28 32.63 21.91 11.50
N ARG A 29 32.83 23.24 11.66
CA ARG A 29 31.83 24.15 12.22
C ARG A 29 30.48 24.06 11.47
N GLY A 30 30.50 23.99 10.13
CA GLY A 30 29.30 23.82 9.32
C GLY A 30 28.55 22.50 9.57
N THR A 31 29.25 21.46 10.04
CA THR A 31 28.64 20.21 10.48
C THR A 31 27.91 20.39 11.80
N VAL A 32 28.54 21.09 12.77
CA VAL A 32 27.89 21.44 14.07
C VAL A 32 26.69 22.36 13.85
N ASP A 33 26.78 23.34 12.94
CA ASP A 33 25.64 24.22 12.59
C ASP A 33 24.46 23.40 12.05
N LYS A 34 24.71 22.43 11.18
CA LYS A 34 23.66 21.50 10.67
C LYS A 34 23.08 20.63 11.79
N MET A 35 23.93 20.10 12.65
CA MET A 35 23.50 19.27 13.80
C MET A 35 22.65 20.05 14.79
N CYS A 36 22.93 21.33 15.00
CA CYS A 36 22.10 22.21 15.83
C CYS A 36 20.78 22.60 15.14
N ALA A 37 20.80 22.83 13.81
CA ALA A 37 19.62 23.24 13.07
C ALA A 37 18.60 22.10 12.86
N PHE A 38 19.03 20.87 12.79
CA PHE A 38 18.17 19.72 12.52
C PHE A 38 18.26 18.69 13.65
N ALA A 39 17.14 18.18 14.12
CA ALA A 39 17.10 17.15 15.17
C ALA A 39 17.60 15.78 14.67
N VAL A 40 17.48 15.53 13.38
CA VAL A 40 17.91 14.32 12.68
C VAL A 40 18.77 14.72 11.48
N PRO A 41 19.83 13.96 11.12
CA PRO A 41 20.59 14.26 9.91
C PRO A 41 19.66 14.47 8.71
N PRO A 42 19.64 15.64 8.08
CA PRO A 42 18.88 15.80 6.85
C PRO A 42 19.45 14.85 5.82
N GLY A 43 18.60 14.02 5.21
CA GLY A 43 18.98 13.19 4.10
C GLY A 43 19.60 14.02 2.96
N TYR A 44 20.29 13.36 2.04
CA TYR A 44 20.83 14.03 0.86
C TYR A 44 19.70 14.67 0.06
N ARG A 45 19.58 16.01 0.12
CA ARG A 45 18.63 16.80 -0.68
C ARG A 45 19.38 17.40 -1.85
N ARG A 46 19.21 16.80 -3.00
CA ARG A 46 19.66 17.41 -4.25
C ARG A 46 18.58 18.40 -4.70
N GLU A 47 18.87 19.69 -4.62
CA GLU A 47 17.94 20.76 -5.05
C GLU A 47 17.96 20.97 -6.56
N GLN A 48 18.99 20.49 -7.24
CA GLN A 48 19.10 20.60 -8.69
C GLN A 48 18.86 19.25 -9.36
N ASP A 49 18.07 19.25 -10.42
CA ASP A 49 17.86 18.09 -11.27
C ASP A 49 19.18 17.54 -11.82
N VAL A 50 19.23 16.24 -12.05
CA VAL A 50 20.40 15.60 -12.66
C VAL A 50 20.57 16.12 -14.08
N ARG A 51 21.55 16.99 -14.31
CA ARG A 51 21.89 17.45 -15.65
C ARG A 51 22.33 16.25 -16.51
N ARG A 52 21.74 16.16 -17.68
CA ARG A 52 22.04 15.11 -18.68
C ARG A 52 22.39 15.79 -20.02
N PRO A 53 23.55 16.43 -20.14
CA PRO A 53 23.87 17.33 -21.28
C PRO A 53 23.69 16.67 -22.65
N LYS A 54 23.90 15.35 -22.77
CA LYS A 54 23.69 14.61 -24.01
C LYS A 54 22.20 14.34 -24.34
N LEU A 55 21.31 14.49 -23.35
CA LEU A 55 19.90 14.27 -23.53
C LEU A 55 19.10 15.59 -23.54
N ASP A 56 19.76 16.69 -23.16
CA ASP A 56 19.16 18.02 -23.22
C ASP A 56 18.71 18.32 -24.66
N GLY A 57 17.46 18.75 -24.83
CA GLY A 57 16.81 18.93 -26.14
C GLY A 57 16.06 17.70 -26.69
N PHE A 58 16.23 16.50 -26.10
CA PHE A 58 15.52 15.28 -26.50
C PHE A 58 14.52 14.81 -25.44
N THR A 59 14.56 15.38 -24.24
CA THR A 59 13.70 15.01 -23.12
C THR A 59 12.22 15.18 -23.44
N ASP A 60 11.83 16.29 -24.04
CA ASP A 60 10.44 16.60 -24.37
C ASP A 60 9.83 15.59 -25.37
N THR A 61 10.67 15.13 -26.31
CA THR A 61 10.29 14.08 -27.28
C THR A 61 10.04 12.75 -26.58
N ILE A 62 10.92 12.37 -25.64
CA ILE A 62 10.74 11.13 -24.86
C ILE A 62 9.49 11.22 -24.01
N ASP A 63 9.29 12.35 -23.33
CA ASP A 63 8.15 12.55 -22.43
C ASP A 63 6.83 12.54 -23.20
N ALA A 64 6.78 13.14 -24.40
CA ALA A 64 5.64 13.07 -25.29
C ALA A 64 5.31 11.61 -25.72
N TRP A 65 6.33 10.79 -26.00
CA TRP A 65 6.12 9.39 -26.33
C TRP A 65 5.66 8.57 -25.12
N LEU A 66 6.19 8.83 -23.94
CA LEU A 66 5.78 8.18 -22.71
C LEU A 66 4.35 8.55 -22.30
N LEU A 67 3.94 9.80 -22.58
CA LEU A 67 2.56 10.25 -22.36
C LEU A 67 1.59 9.52 -23.29
N LYS A 68 1.90 9.41 -24.58
CA LYS A 68 1.10 8.64 -25.55
C LYS A 68 1.01 7.16 -25.19
N ASP A 69 2.04 6.60 -24.56
CA ASP A 69 2.03 5.23 -24.07
C ASP A 69 0.92 4.96 -23.05
N LEU A 70 0.43 5.99 -22.34
CA LEU A 70 -0.66 5.82 -21.37
C LEU A 70 -2.00 5.51 -22.06
N GLU A 71 -2.16 5.91 -23.30
CA GLU A 71 -3.39 5.72 -24.10
C GLU A 71 -3.44 4.36 -24.80
N VAL A 72 -2.32 3.60 -24.82
CA VAL A 72 -2.24 2.30 -25.51
C VAL A 72 -2.11 1.15 -24.54
N LEU A 73 -2.45 -0.07 -25.01
CA LEU A 73 -2.37 -1.31 -24.25
C LEU A 73 -0.95 -1.50 -23.68
N LYS A 74 -0.84 -1.91 -22.43
CA LYS A 74 0.45 -2.09 -21.71
C LYS A 74 1.48 -2.91 -22.51
N LYS A 75 1.04 -3.91 -23.26
CA LYS A 75 1.91 -4.77 -24.09
C LYS A 75 2.45 -4.07 -25.36
N GLN A 76 1.85 -2.95 -25.77
CA GLN A 76 2.23 -2.17 -26.95
C GLN A 76 2.99 -0.89 -26.61
N ARG A 77 3.27 -0.62 -25.35
CA ARG A 77 4.02 0.54 -24.89
C ARG A 77 5.50 0.41 -25.26
N HIS A 78 6.13 1.55 -25.50
CA HIS A 78 7.56 1.58 -25.81
C HIS A 78 8.39 0.93 -24.71
N THR A 79 9.36 0.11 -25.10
CA THR A 79 10.48 -0.24 -24.22
C THR A 79 11.53 0.86 -24.25
N ALA A 80 12.40 0.96 -23.23
CA ALA A 80 13.50 1.92 -23.24
C ALA A 80 14.43 1.72 -24.46
N LYS A 81 14.58 0.49 -24.94
CA LYS A 81 15.36 0.19 -26.15
C LYS A 81 14.66 0.72 -27.42
N ARG A 82 13.33 0.61 -27.51
CA ARG A 82 12.60 1.15 -28.66
C ARG A 82 12.65 2.67 -28.68
N ILE A 83 12.51 3.33 -27.51
CA ILE A 83 12.69 4.80 -27.39
C ILE A 83 14.07 5.20 -27.87
N TYR A 84 15.12 4.51 -27.42
CA TYR A 84 16.49 4.79 -27.88
C TYR A 84 16.65 4.67 -29.40
N ASN A 85 16.16 3.58 -30.00
CA ASN A 85 16.24 3.37 -31.44
C ASN A 85 15.51 4.48 -32.20
N ARG A 86 14.30 4.84 -31.78
CA ARG A 86 13.52 5.92 -32.37
C ARG A 86 14.23 7.27 -32.27
N LEU A 87 14.86 7.56 -31.13
CA LEU A 87 15.64 8.80 -30.97
C LEU A 87 16.79 8.86 -31.97
N CYS A 88 17.50 7.75 -32.20
CA CYS A 88 18.57 7.69 -33.18
C CYS A 88 18.05 7.83 -34.63
N GLU A 89 16.96 7.11 -34.94
CA GLU A 89 16.38 7.02 -36.29
C GLU A 89 15.64 8.29 -36.71
N GLU A 90 14.81 8.85 -35.80
CA GLU A 90 13.85 9.91 -36.11
C GLU A 90 14.37 11.32 -35.74
N VAL A 91 15.26 11.42 -34.74
CA VAL A 91 15.67 12.72 -34.16
C VAL A 91 17.20 12.91 -34.16
N GLY A 92 17.95 11.92 -34.64
CA GLY A 92 19.41 12.05 -34.80
C GLY A 92 20.21 12.02 -33.49
N PHE A 93 19.70 11.36 -32.45
CA PHE A 93 20.38 11.21 -31.15
C PHE A 93 21.67 10.37 -31.30
N THR A 94 22.79 10.92 -30.82
CA THR A 94 24.10 10.26 -30.90
C THR A 94 24.63 9.78 -29.54
N GLY A 95 23.85 9.93 -28.48
CA GLY A 95 24.24 9.51 -27.13
C GLY A 95 24.07 8.00 -26.88
N GLY A 96 24.52 7.54 -25.71
CA GLY A 96 24.46 6.13 -25.33
C GLY A 96 23.08 5.67 -24.86
N TYR A 97 22.79 4.38 -25.08
CA TYR A 97 21.54 3.73 -24.63
C TYR A 97 21.30 3.86 -23.11
N THR A 98 22.34 3.73 -22.29
CA THR A 98 22.25 3.81 -20.82
C THR A 98 21.63 5.13 -20.37
N THR A 99 22.01 6.26 -21.00
CA THR A 99 21.48 7.58 -20.66
C THR A 99 19.97 7.67 -20.90
N VAL A 100 19.47 7.12 -22.02
CA VAL A 100 18.05 7.06 -22.34
C VAL A 100 17.32 6.10 -21.41
N LYS A 101 17.88 4.92 -21.16
CA LYS A 101 17.32 3.93 -20.24
C LYS A 101 17.12 4.50 -18.84
N ASP A 102 18.14 5.19 -18.30
CA ASP A 102 18.07 5.77 -16.96
C ASP A 102 17.06 6.93 -16.88
N TYR A 103 16.96 7.72 -17.95
CA TYR A 103 15.94 8.77 -18.05
C TYR A 103 14.53 8.18 -18.06
N VAL A 104 14.24 7.24 -18.96
CA VAL A 104 12.94 6.56 -19.06
C VAL A 104 12.57 5.89 -17.73
N ARG A 105 13.55 5.26 -17.07
CA ARG A 105 13.33 4.66 -15.74
C ARG A 105 12.95 5.74 -14.72
N SER A 106 13.65 6.87 -14.68
CA SER A 106 13.35 7.95 -13.73
C SER A 106 11.97 8.57 -13.98
N GLN A 107 11.55 8.76 -15.24
CA GLN A 107 10.23 9.29 -15.57
C GLN A 107 9.11 8.32 -15.20
N ARG A 108 9.30 7.01 -15.45
CA ARG A 108 8.35 5.99 -15.02
C ARG A 108 8.25 5.88 -13.51
N GLN A 109 9.34 6.04 -12.78
CA GLN A 109 9.33 6.10 -11.31
C GLN A 109 8.61 7.34 -10.81
N LYS A 110 8.87 8.54 -11.38
CA LYS A 110 8.13 9.77 -11.03
C LYS A 110 6.62 9.62 -11.26
N ALA A 111 6.21 8.95 -12.33
CA ALA A 111 4.79 8.66 -12.59
C ALA A 111 4.19 7.66 -11.59
N LEU A 112 5.02 6.78 -10.96
CA LEU A 112 4.62 5.89 -9.88
C LEU A 112 4.65 6.60 -8.52
N GLU A 113 5.52 7.59 -8.34
CA GLU A 113 5.68 8.37 -7.09
C GLU A 113 4.58 9.41 -6.88
N MET A 114 3.69 9.68 -7.83
CA MET A 114 2.40 10.31 -7.58
C MET A 114 1.41 9.36 -6.87
N PHE A 115 1.95 8.52 -5.98
CA PHE A 115 1.19 7.80 -5.00
C PHE A 115 0.88 8.78 -3.86
N ILE A 116 -0.29 9.39 -3.91
CA ILE A 116 -0.87 10.01 -2.72
C ILE A 116 -1.06 8.85 -1.74
N PRO A 117 -0.38 8.82 -0.58
CA PRO A 117 -0.68 7.83 0.44
C PRO A 117 -2.18 7.91 0.67
N LEU A 118 -2.91 6.80 0.50
CA LEU A 118 -4.30 6.77 0.90
C LEU A 118 -4.30 7.04 2.40
N ALA A 119 -4.65 8.27 2.79
CA ALA A 119 -4.91 8.58 4.17
C ALA A 119 -6.24 7.89 4.51
N HIS A 120 -6.18 6.91 5.39
CA HIS A 120 -7.36 6.25 5.91
C HIS A 120 -7.78 6.97 7.20
N PRO A 121 -8.79 7.84 7.16
CA PRO A 121 -9.26 8.49 8.37
C PRO A 121 -9.87 7.45 9.33
N PRO A 122 -9.92 7.75 10.65
CA PRO A 122 -10.58 6.88 11.62
C PRO A 122 -12.01 6.55 11.22
N GLY A 123 -12.47 5.35 11.57
CA GLY A 123 -13.83 4.91 11.28
C GLY A 123 -14.05 4.35 9.87
N HIS A 124 -13.02 4.27 9.04
CA HIS A 124 -13.10 3.61 7.75
C HIS A 124 -12.38 2.27 7.77
N SER A 125 -12.98 1.29 7.12
CA SER A 125 -12.50 -0.10 7.08
C SER A 125 -12.48 -0.65 5.66
N GLN A 126 -11.88 -1.82 5.50
CA GLN A 126 -11.86 -2.57 4.25
C GLN A 126 -12.19 -4.03 4.55
N ALA A 127 -12.91 -4.69 3.65
CA ALA A 127 -13.22 -6.11 3.79
C ALA A 127 -12.96 -6.86 2.47
N ASP A 128 -12.45 -8.09 2.61
CA ASP A 128 -12.17 -8.96 1.48
C ASP A 128 -12.21 -10.44 1.90
N PHE A 129 -12.31 -11.33 0.92
CA PHE A 129 -12.14 -12.76 1.14
C PHE A 129 -10.80 -13.26 0.59
N GLY A 130 -10.14 -14.08 1.38
CA GLY A 130 -8.96 -14.84 0.98
C GLY A 130 -9.22 -16.32 0.95
N GLU A 131 -8.30 -17.08 0.38
CA GLU A 131 -8.32 -18.54 0.37
C GLU A 131 -7.07 -19.09 1.03
N ALA A 132 -7.21 -20.17 1.77
CA ALA A 132 -6.10 -20.89 2.38
C ALA A 132 -6.38 -22.39 2.42
N VAL A 133 -5.34 -23.18 2.66
CA VAL A 133 -5.45 -24.61 2.92
C VAL A 133 -5.20 -24.84 4.40
N VAL A 134 -5.97 -25.69 5.02
CA VAL A 134 -5.89 -26.06 6.45
C VAL A 134 -6.17 -27.55 6.61
N VAL A 135 -5.82 -28.14 7.75
CA VAL A 135 -6.21 -29.49 8.12
C VAL A 135 -7.27 -29.38 9.22
N LEU A 136 -8.49 -29.87 8.94
CA LEU A 136 -9.59 -29.92 9.89
C LEU A 136 -10.02 -31.37 10.10
N GLY A 137 -10.02 -31.83 11.35
CA GLY A 137 -10.34 -33.23 11.66
C GLY A 137 -9.43 -34.25 10.97
N GLY A 138 -8.16 -33.89 10.75
CA GLY A 138 -7.17 -34.71 10.05
C GLY A 138 -7.31 -34.71 8.51
N VAL A 139 -8.24 -33.91 7.93
CA VAL A 139 -8.44 -33.80 6.48
C VAL A 139 -7.97 -32.46 5.97
N GLN A 140 -7.04 -32.47 5.02
CA GLN A 140 -6.59 -31.25 4.35
C GLN A 140 -7.68 -30.75 3.41
N GLN A 141 -8.08 -29.49 3.60
CA GLN A 141 -9.12 -28.88 2.80
C GLN A 141 -8.88 -27.39 2.57
N LYS A 142 -9.50 -26.86 1.52
CA LYS A 142 -9.52 -25.44 1.23
C LYS A 142 -10.60 -24.76 2.06
N VAL A 143 -10.23 -23.63 2.68
CA VAL A 143 -11.16 -22.73 3.35
C VAL A 143 -11.09 -21.34 2.73
N HIS A 144 -12.18 -20.60 2.86
CA HIS A 144 -12.24 -19.18 2.55
C HIS A 144 -12.20 -18.41 3.87
N PHE A 145 -11.47 -17.33 3.93
CA PHE A 145 -11.44 -16.52 5.14
C PHE A 145 -11.80 -15.07 4.84
N PHE A 146 -12.74 -14.59 5.61
CA PHE A 146 -13.11 -13.18 5.67
C PHE A 146 -12.01 -12.40 6.38
N ALA A 147 -11.53 -11.33 5.76
CA ALA A 147 -10.54 -10.43 6.30
C ALA A 147 -11.14 -9.03 6.41
N PHE A 148 -11.15 -8.49 7.61
CA PHE A 148 -11.63 -7.14 7.91
C PHE A 148 -10.48 -6.31 8.48
N ASP A 149 -10.20 -5.18 7.87
CA ASP A 149 -9.05 -4.33 8.18
C ASP A 149 -9.49 -2.93 8.60
N LEU A 150 -8.88 -2.41 9.66
CA LEU A 150 -8.97 -1.02 10.07
C LEU A 150 -7.64 -0.31 9.72
N PRO A 151 -7.48 0.21 8.49
CA PRO A 151 -6.20 0.68 7.97
C PRO A 151 -5.53 1.78 8.80
N GLN A 152 -6.31 2.53 9.56
CA GLN A 152 -5.79 3.63 10.39
C GLN A 152 -5.05 3.13 11.64
N SER A 153 -5.50 2.01 12.22
CA SER A 153 -4.92 1.41 13.44
C SER A 153 -4.14 0.13 13.18
N ASP A 154 -4.17 -0.38 11.94
CA ASP A 154 -3.62 -1.68 11.54
C ASP A 154 -4.27 -2.88 12.27
N ALA A 155 -5.39 -2.66 12.96
CA ALA A 155 -6.15 -3.71 13.62
C ALA A 155 -6.95 -4.50 12.59
N CYS A 156 -7.04 -5.82 12.77
CA CYS A 156 -7.74 -6.69 11.83
C CYS A 156 -8.58 -7.75 12.54
N TYR A 157 -9.54 -8.30 11.79
CA TYR A 157 -10.31 -9.48 12.18
C TYR A 157 -10.32 -10.49 11.03
N ILE A 158 -10.08 -11.74 11.34
CA ILE A 158 -10.03 -12.85 10.38
C ILE A 158 -10.93 -13.97 10.86
N ARG A 159 -11.79 -14.49 9.97
CA ARG A 159 -12.67 -15.64 10.24
C ARG A 159 -12.79 -16.55 9.04
N ALA A 160 -12.63 -17.84 9.25
CA ALA A 160 -12.66 -18.87 8.21
C ALA A 160 -14.07 -19.45 8.00
N TYR A 161 -14.34 -19.82 6.75
CA TYR A 161 -15.58 -20.44 6.28
C TYR A 161 -15.27 -21.54 5.27
N HIS A 162 -16.17 -22.48 5.10
CA HIS A 162 -16.04 -23.51 4.05
C HIS A 162 -16.23 -22.93 2.64
N ALA A 163 -17.00 -21.86 2.49
CA ALA A 163 -17.21 -21.17 1.22
C ALA A 163 -17.42 -19.66 1.44
N ALA A 164 -17.07 -18.84 0.43
CA ALA A 164 -17.36 -17.41 0.42
C ALA A 164 -18.78 -17.19 -0.13
N THR A 165 -19.78 -17.31 0.73
CA THR A 165 -21.19 -17.10 0.41
C THR A 165 -21.70 -15.76 0.94
N SER A 166 -22.91 -15.35 0.53
CA SER A 166 -23.53 -14.13 1.08
C SER A 166 -23.69 -14.23 2.59
N GLU A 167 -24.05 -15.41 3.12
CA GLU A 167 -24.18 -15.65 4.55
C GLU A 167 -22.83 -15.52 5.26
N ALA A 168 -21.74 -16.04 4.67
CA ALA A 168 -20.39 -15.90 5.21
C ALA A 168 -19.94 -14.43 5.25
N TRP A 169 -20.31 -13.63 4.24
CA TRP A 169 -20.09 -12.18 4.26
C TRP A 169 -20.83 -11.52 5.44
N MET A 170 -22.14 -11.83 5.62
CA MET A 170 -22.92 -11.23 6.72
C MET A 170 -22.40 -11.66 8.09
N ASP A 171 -22.16 -12.95 8.29
CA ASP A 171 -21.63 -13.51 9.54
C ASP A 171 -20.24 -12.92 9.87
N GLY A 172 -19.37 -12.78 8.87
CA GLY A 172 -18.06 -12.16 9.01
C GLY A 172 -18.14 -10.74 9.55
N HIS A 173 -19.06 -9.93 9.04
CA HIS A 173 -19.27 -8.57 9.54
C HIS A 173 -19.81 -8.54 10.96
N VAL A 174 -20.80 -9.38 11.27
CA VAL A 174 -21.37 -9.48 12.62
C VAL A 174 -20.28 -9.78 13.65
N HIS A 175 -19.44 -10.78 13.34
CA HIS A 175 -18.33 -11.14 14.20
C HIS A 175 -17.25 -10.05 14.28
N ALA A 176 -16.91 -9.38 13.16
CA ALA A 176 -15.95 -8.28 13.15
C ALA A 176 -16.45 -7.09 13.99
N PHE A 177 -17.71 -6.70 13.83
CA PHE A 177 -18.30 -5.61 14.62
C PHE A 177 -18.36 -5.96 16.11
N GLY A 178 -18.68 -7.22 16.44
CA GLY A 178 -18.63 -7.74 17.81
C GLY A 178 -17.21 -7.71 18.38
N PHE A 179 -16.22 -8.12 17.61
CA PHE A 179 -14.80 -8.13 18.00
C PHE A 179 -14.27 -6.71 18.28
N PHE A 180 -14.59 -5.73 17.44
CA PHE A 180 -14.17 -4.33 17.61
C PHE A 180 -15.07 -3.56 18.61
N GLY A 181 -16.23 -4.11 18.95
CA GLY A 181 -17.21 -3.45 19.82
C GLY A 181 -17.86 -2.21 19.18
N ALA A 182 -17.74 -2.03 17.87
CA ALA A 182 -18.26 -0.88 17.14
C ALA A 182 -18.49 -1.20 15.66
N VAL A 183 -19.37 -0.43 15.02
CA VAL A 183 -19.61 -0.45 13.58
C VAL A 183 -18.82 0.70 12.95
N PRO A 184 -18.03 0.48 11.89
CA PRO A 184 -17.32 1.55 11.21
C PRO A 184 -18.27 2.49 10.47
N LEU A 185 -17.80 3.70 10.14
CA LEU A 185 -18.57 4.66 9.34
C LEU A 185 -18.75 4.17 7.89
N SER A 186 -17.72 3.53 7.34
CA SER A 186 -17.81 2.93 6.01
C SER A 186 -16.87 1.74 5.84
N VAL A 187 -17.22 0.85 4.93
CA VAL A 187 -16.42 -0.31 4.54
C VAL A 187 -16.19 -0.30 3.03
N VAL A 188 -14.94 -0.49 2.62
CA VAL A 188 -14.56 -0.60 1.20
C VAL A 188 -14.57 -2.08 0.81
N TYR A 189 -15.24 -2.38 -0.29
CA TYR A 189 -15.39 -3.72 -0.87
C TYR A 189 -14.82 -3.79 -2.28
N ASP A 190 -14.60 -5.02 -2.75
CA ASP A 190 -14.57 -5.29 -4.17
C ASP A 190 -16.00 -5.49 -4.73
N ASN A 191 -16.12 -5.55 -6.06
CA ASN A 191 -17.40 -5.82 -6.72
C ASN A 191 -17.73 -7.33 -6.67
N ASP A 192 -17.73 -7.91 -5.46
CA ASP A 192 -18.10 -9.31 -5.24
C ASP A 192 -19.59 -9.52 -5.50
N SER A 193 -19.94 -10.61 -6.19
CA SER A 193 -21.31 -10.94 -6.57
C SER A 193 -22.22 -11.25 -5.37
N CYS A 194 -21.64 -11.61 -4.21
CA CYS A 194 -22.39 -11.79 -2.97
C CYS A 194 -22.92 -10.46 -2.41
N LEU A 195 -22.28 -9.33 -2.74
CA LEU A 195 -22.64 -7.99 -2.26
C LEU A 195 -23.32 -7.16 -3.36
N VAL A 196 -22.84 -7.26 -4.61
CA VAL A 196 -23.26 -6.47 -5.76
C VAL A 196 -23.93 -7.37 -6.79
N ALA A 197 -25.26 -7.31 -6.89
CA ALA A 197 -26.03 -8.08 -7.85
C ALA A 197 -25.79 -7.61 -9.29
N LYS A 198 -25.53 -6.30 -9.52
CA LYS A 198 -25.30 -5.72 -10.84
C LYS A 198 -24.57 -4.38 -10.75
N ILE A 199 -23.69 -4.12 -11.71
CA ILE A 199 -23.12 -2.79 -11.94
C ILE A 199 -23.88 -2.17 -13.13
N GLU A 200 -24.54 -1.04 -12.90
CA GLU A 200 -25.29 -0.31 -13.91
C GLU A 200 -24.35 0.47 -14.86
N ALA A 201 -24.85 0.88 -16.02
CA ALA A 201 -24.06 1.59 -17.03
C ALA A 201 -23.52 2.95 -16.55
N ASP A 202 -24.18 3.58 -15.59
CA ASP A 202 -23.77 4.83 -14.95
C ASP A 202 -22.76 4.62 -13.78
N GLY A 203 -22.32 3.38 -13.55
CA GLY A 203 -21.38 3.01 -12.49
C GLY A 203 -22.04 2.78 -11.13
N ARG A 204 -23.36 2.94 -11.00
CA ARG A 204 -24.09 2.59 -9.77
C ARG A 204 -24.08 1.09 -9.56
N ARG A 205 -23.99 0.66 -8.29
CA ARG A 205 -24.06 -0.74 -7.90
C ARG A 205 -25.43 -1.06 -7.32
N ARG A 206 -26.06 -2.05 -7.94
CA ARG A 206 -27.27 -2.64 -7.39
C ARG A 206 -26.87 -3.72 -6.39
N ARG A 207 -27.08 -3.47 -5.11
CA ARG A 207 -26.75 -4.38 -4.02
C ARG A 207 -27.65 -5.62 -4.04
N THR A 208 -27.15 -6.70 -3.46
CA THR A 208 -28.01 -7.85 -3.13
C THR A 208 -28.99 -7.47 -2.01
N GLN A 209 -30.09 -8.19 -1.89
CA GLN A 209 -31.10 -7.90 -0.87
C GLN A 209 -30.51 -8.07 0.53
N MET A 210 -29.84 -9.19 0.80
CA MET A 210 -29.23 -9.50 2.10
C MET A 210 -28.22 -8.43 2.53
N PHE A 211 -27.41 -7.94 1.61
CA PHE A 211 -26.45 -6.87 1.90
C PHE A 211 -27.15 -5.52 2.17
N THR A 212 -28.24 -5.24 1.46
CA THR A 212 -29.06 -4.04 1.72
C THR A 212 -29.70 -4.07 3.11
N GLU A 213 -30.19 -5.23 3.53
CA GLU A 213 -30.75 -5.44 4.87
C GLU A 213 -29.69 -5.21 5.96
N MET A 214 -28.46 -5.71 5.75
CA MET A 214 -27.34 -5.47 6.65
C MET A 214 -26.99 -3.99 6.77
N LEU A 215 -26.87 -3.28 5.65
CA LEU A 215 -26.61 -1.85 5.63
C LEU A 215 -27.71 -1.07 6.37
N SER A 216 -28.96 -1.47 6.18
CA SER A 216 -30.10 -0.88 6.89
C SER A 216 -30.08 -1.13 8.41
N HIS A 217 -29.55 -2.28 8.83
CA HIS A 217 -29.48 -2.63 10.25
C HIS A 217 -28.31 -1.92 10.96
N TYR A 218 -27.13 -1.93 10.37
CA TYR A 218 -25.90 -1.42 11.00
C TYR A 218 -25.60 0.05 10.66
N LEU A 219 -26.24 0.61 9.64
CA LEU A 219 -26.15 2.04 9.23
C LEU A 219 -24.73 2.50 8.90
N PHE A 220 -23.93 1.68 8.23
CA PHE A 220 -22.64 2.07 7.68
C PHE A 220 -22.69 2.27 6.17
N ASP A 221 -21.77 3.05 5.62
CA ASP A 221 -21.67 3.29 4.17
C ASP A 221 -20.87 2.19 3.49
N ASP A 222 -21.36 1.65 2.39
CA ASP A 222 -20.59 0.80 1.50
C ASP A 222 -19.85 1.64 0.45
N ARG A 223 -18.60 1.33 0.26
CA ARG A 223 -17.73 1.93 -0.76
C ARG A 223 -17.11 0.84 -1.60
N TYR A 224 -16.80 1.16 -2.85
CA TYR A 224 -16.24 0.19 -3.79
C TYR A 224 -15.00 0.75 -4.44
N GLY A 225 -14.00 -0.10 -4.61
CA GLY A 225 -12.82 0.21 -5.42
C GLY A 225 -13.21 0.54 -6.86
N ARG A 226 -12.41 1.38 -7.52
CA ARG A 226 -12.62 1.69 -8.93
C ARG A 226 -12.34 0.45 -9.78
N PRO A 227 -13.18 0.11 -10.77
CA PRO A 227 -12.94 -1.03 -11.63
C PRO A 227 -11.54 -0.99 -12.27
N GLY A 228 -10.79 -2.08 -12.14
CA GLY A 228 -9.46 -2.21 -12.73
C GLY A 228 -8.32 -1.45 -12.03
N LYS A 229 -8.55 -0.84 -10.86
CA LYS A 229 -7.50 -0.19 -10.06
C LYS A 229 -7.37 -0.88 -8.70
N GLY A 230 -6.58 -1.96 -8.65
CA GLY A 230 -6.29 -2.72 -7.43
C GLY A 230 -5.68 -1.89 -6.29
N ASN A 231 -5.07 -0.74 -6.60
CA ASN A 231 -4.45 0.14 -5.60
C ASN A 231 -5.44 0.73 -4.57
N ASP A 232 -6.75 0.76 -4.86
CA ASP A 232 -7.76 1.31 -3.95
C ASP A 232 -8.00 0.39 -2.73
N LYS A 233 -7.56 -0.88 -2.77
CA LYS A 233 -7.69 -1.92 -1.72
C LYS A 233 -6.35 -2.45 -1.19
N GLY A 234 -5.25 -1.74 -1.44
CA GLY A 234 -3.91 -2.23 -1.13
C GLY A 234 -3.71 -2.75 0.30
N ASN A 235 -4.42 -2.22 1.29
CA ASN A 235 -4.29 -2.63 2.69
C ASN A 235 -4.91 -4.00 2.95
N VAL A 236 -6.17 -4.23 2.56
CA VAL A 236 -6.82 -5.53 2.81
C VAL A 236 -6.24 -6.65 1.94
N GLU A 237 -5.82 -6.36 0.71
CA GLU A 237 -5.06 -7.32 -0.11
C GLU A 237 -3.71 -7.66 0.58
N GLY A 238 -3.05 -6.66 1.16
CA GLY A 238 -1.88 -6.82 2.00
C GLY A 238 -2.16 -7.68 3.22
N LEU A 239 -3.29 -7.46 3.91
CA LEU A 239 -3.74 -8.23 5.05
C LEU A 239 -4.03 -9.69 4.68
N VAL A 240 -4.74 -9.96 3.58
CA VAL A 240 -4.98 -11.32 3.08
C VAL A 240 -3.66 -12.05 2.82
N GLY A 241 -2.71 -11.39 2.15
CA GLY A 241 -1.38 -11.93 1.91
C GLY A 241 -0.56 -12.13 3.19
N TRP A 242 -0.65 -11.21 4.13
CA TRP A 242 0.01 -11.31 5.44
C TRP A 242 -0.58 -12.46 6.26
N SER A 243 -1.89 -12.59 6.33
CA SER A 243 -2.58 -13.66 7.06
C SER A 243 -2.18 -15.05 6.56
N ARG A 244 -2.09 -15.23 5.22
CA ARG A 244 -1.59 -16.49 4.64
C ARG A 244 -0.17 -16.83 5.11
N ARG A 245 0.72 -15.87 5.18
CA ARG A 245 2.13 -16.11 5.55
C ARG A 245 2.36 -16.22 7.04
N ASN A 246 1.54 -15.60 7.88
CA ASN A 246 1.79 -15.51 9.32
C ASN A 246 0.82 -16.33 10.17
N MET A 247 -0.40 -16.58 9.68
CA MET A 247 -1.40 -17.38 10.37
C MET A 247 -1.63 -18.76 9.71
N MET A 248 -1.25 -18.93 8.43
CA MET A 248 -1.48 -20.17 7.68
C MET A 248 -0.17 -20.91 7.36
N VAL A 249 0.93 -20.52 7.99
CA VAL A 249 2.25 -21.17 7.85
C VAL A 249 2.89 -21.30 9.25
N PRO A 250 3.27 -22.54 9.69
CA PRO A 250 3.05 -23.82 9.03
C PRO A 250 1.56 -24.12 8.79
N LEU A 251 1.26 -25.16 7.99
CA LEU A 251 -0.14 -25.53 7.68
C LEU A 251 -0.92 -25.75 8.98
N PRO A 252 -2.00 -24.96 9.25
CA PRO A 252 -2.76 -25.06 10.48
C PRO A 252 -3.50 -26.40 10.57
N GLU A 253 -3.49 -27.02 11.76
CA GLU A 253 -4.20 -28.25 12.02
C GLU A 253 -5.09 -28.09 13.26
N PHE A 254 -6.40 -28.30 13.09
CA PHE A 254 -7.42 -28.15 14.13
C PHE A 254 -8.47 -29.26 14.05
N ALA A 255 -9.18 -29.48 15.14
CA ALA A 255 -10.25 -30.48 15.19
C ALA A 255 -11.41 -30.13 14.23
N ASP A 256 -11.77 -28.85 14.18
CA ASP A 256 -12.89 -28.31 13.41
C ASP A 256 -12.67 -26.84 13.05
N ILE A 257 -13.60 -26.27 12.29
CA ILE A 257 -13.53 -24.87 11.84
C ILE A 257 -13.77 -23.89 13.01
N GLU A 258 -14.53 -24.28 14.02
CA GLU A 258 -14.83 -23.47 15.20
C GLU A 258 -13.58 -23.27 16.06
N SER A 259 -12.83 -24.33 16.33
CA SER A 259 -11.53 -24.25 17.03
C SER A 259 -10.49 -23.46 16.26
N PHE A 260 -10.49 -23.59 14.92
CA PHE A 260 -9.64 -22.77 14.06
C PHE A 260 -10.03 -21.29 14.13
N ASN A 261 -11.33 -20.96 14.09
CA ASN A 261 -11.82 -19.59 14.20
C ASN A 261 -11.53 -18.98 15.59
N ALA A 262 -11.66 -19.75 16.66
CA ALA A 262 -11.29 -19.28 17.99
C ALA A 262 -9.78 -18.93 18.07
N TRP A 263 -8.93 -19.75 17.46
CA TRP A 263 -7.50 -19.46 17.37
C TRP A 263 -7.21 -18.24 16.51
N LEU A 264 -7.86 -18.09 15.33
CA LEU A 264 -7.71 -16.90 14.46
C LEU A 264 -8.07 -15.61 15.22
N GLU A 265 -9.18 -15.61 15.95
CA GLU A 265 -9.60 -14.47 16.75
C GLU A 265 -8.56 -14.12 17.83
N GLU A 266 -7.97 -15.12 18.48
CA GLU A 266 -6.88 -14.90 19.43
C GLU A 266 -5.62 -14.29 18.75
N GLN A 267 -5.29 -14.73 17.53
CA GLN A 267 -4.17 -14.13 16.77
C GLN A 267 -4.48 -12.66 16.40
N CYS A 268 -5.73 -12.35 16.04
CA CYS A 268 -6.14 -10.98 15.77
C CYS A 268 -6.03 -10.08 17.01
N ARG A 269 -6.32 -10.60 18.21
CA ARG A 269 -6.16 -9.85 19.48
C ARG A 269 -4.70 -9.56 19.85
N LYS A 270 -3.77 -10.39 19.36
CA LYS A 270 -2.32 -10.25 19.64
C LYS A 270 -1.62 -9.29 18.68
N ARG A 271 -2.27 -8.96 17.55
CA ARG A 271 -1.71 -8.04 16.56
C ARG A 271 -1.94 -6.59 16.94
#